data_b352e90212ac2efa58c3fd337485fdf5
#
_entry.id   b352e90212ac2efa58c3fd337485fdf5
#
_cell.length_a   1.000
_cell.length_b   1.000
_cell.length_c   1.000
_cell.angle_alpha   90.00
_cell.angle_beta   90.00
_cell.angle_gamma   90.00
#
_symmetry.space_group_name_H-M   'P 1'
#
loop_
_entity.id
_entity.type
_entity.pdbx_description
1 polymer ?
#
loop_
_entity_poly.entity_id
_entity_poly.type
_entity_poly.pdbx_seq_one_letter_code
_entity_poly.pdbx_strand_id
1 'polypeptide(L)'
;GTFDSIDEPSFELAPGPKQIMAFGKFGTYKKVEILIEAAILIRKRSAEKIEVVIAGTDSPNTPGYLAGVQEKYKEVEGIRFTGYVEEKEVPVIFGNCTVVAFPYTSTTGSSGVLHQAGSYGKAVVMPDLGDLALLVEEEGYKGEFFNPESAESLAQAIEKIINNDDNRKAIAMQNFKAASALSMDKITDMYMDTFQGIILSKK
;
A
#
# COMPACT_ATOMS: atom_id res chain seq x y z
N GLY A 1 22.47 -10.12 21.22
CA GLY A 1 21.14 -10.15 20.65
C GLY A 1 21.20 -10.20 19.13
N THR A 2 20.72 -11.28 18.57
CA THR A 2 20.52 -11.40 17.15
C THR A 2 19.51 -10.32 16.73
N PHE A 3 19.95 -9.39 15.89
CA PHE A 3 19.01 -8.55 15.16
C PHE A 3 18.17 -9.49 14.30
N ASP A 4 16.87 -9.56 14.58
CA ASP A 4 15.96 -10.30 13.73
C ASP A 4 16.03 -9.70 12.33
N SER A 5 16.70 -10.41 11.43
CA SER A 5 16.59 -10.12 10.00
C SER A 5 15.11 -10.24 9.68
N ILE A 6 14.55 -9.23 9.02
CA ILE A 6 13.18 -9.36 8.47
C ILE A 6 13.22 -10.60 7.59
N ASP A 7 12.45 -11.62 7.95
CA ASP A 7 12.38 -12.83 7.13
C ASP A 7 11.91 -12.48 5.73
N GLU A 8 12.62 -12.99 4.73
CA GLU A 8 12.26 -12.77 3.34
C GLU A 8 10.87 -13.37 3.09
N PRO A 9 9.89 -12.56 2.61
CA PRO A 9 8.56 -13.06 2.34
C PRO A 9 8.56 -13.95 1.10
N SER A 10 7.51 -14.75 0.94
CA SER A 10 7.25 -15.41 -0.33
C SER A 10 6.79 -14.35 -1.35
N PHE A 11 7.40 -14.32 -2.52
CA PHE A 11 6.97 -13.47 -3.63
C PHE A 11 5.96 -14.16 -4.54
N GLU A 12 5.55 -15.37 -4.19
CA GLU A 12 4.52 -16.10 -4.94
C GLU A 12 3.12 -15.55 -4.63
N LEU A 13 2.22 -15.64 -5.62
CA LEU A 13 0.84 -15.24 -5.44
C LEU A 13 0.10 -16.16 -4.48
N ALA A 14 -0.71 -15.57 -3.59
CA ALA A 14 -1.65 -16.31 -2.78
C ALA A 14 -2.72 -16.98 -3.67
N PRO A 15 -3.27 -18.13 -3.27
CA PRO A 15 -4.40 -18.75 -3.98
C PRO A 15 -5.63 -17.85 -4.01
N GLY A 16 -6.42 -17.97 -5.06
CA GLY A 16 -7.69 -17.26 -5.20
C GLY A 16 -7.60 -16.01 -6.07
N PRO A 17 -8.60 -15.11 -5.98
CA PRO A 17 -8.60 -13.87 -6.74
C PRO A 17 -7.40 -13.01 -6.42
N LYS A 18 -6.90 -12.28 -7.42
CA LYS A 18 -5.85 -11.28 -7.18
C LYS A 18 -6.43 -10.12 -6.39
N GLN A 19 -5.84 -9.84 -5.23
CA GLN A 19 -6.32 -8.80 -4.34
C GLN A 19 -5.55 -7.50 -4.54
N ILE A 20 -6.30 -6.44 -4.75
CA ILE A 20 -5.80 -5.07 -4.80
C ILE A 20 -6.21 -4.41 -3.49
N MET A 21 -5.24 -4.07 -2.65
CA MET A 21 -5.49 -3.57 -1.31
C MET A 21 -5.10 -2.12 -1.15
N ALA A 22 -5.99 -1.33 -0.52
CA ALA A 22 -5.64 -0.05 0.09
C ALA A 22 -5.67 -0.23 1.60
N PHE A 23 -4.67 0.30 2.29
CA PHE A 23 -4.50 0.14 3.74
C PHE A 23 -4.29 1.49 4.43
N GLY A 24 -4.98 1.73 5.53
CA GLY A 24 -4.78 2.91 6.35
C GLY A 24 -6.06 3.49 6.96
N LYS A 25 -6.08 4.82 7.06
CA LYS A 25 -7.23 5.62 7.48
C LYS A 25 -7.70 6.46 6.30
N PHE A 26 -8.99 6.35 5.97
CA PHE A 26 -9.55 6.86 4.72
C PHE A 26 -10.43 8.08 4.90
N GLY A 27 -10.55 8.85 3.85
CA GLY A 27 -11.20 10.14 3.79
C GLY A 27 -10.18 11.25 3.54
N THR A 28 -10.56 12.50 3.65
CA THR A 28 -9.70 13.65 3.33
C THR A 28 -9.01 13.49 1.96
N TYR A 29 -7.72 13.16 1.93
CA TYR A 29 -6.96 12.94 0.69
C TYR A 29 -6.75 11.45 0.33
N LYS A 30 -7.20 10.52 1.18
CA LYS A 30 -7.13 9.06 0.95
C LYS A 30 -8.51 8.54 0.60
N LYS A 31 -8.89 8.67 -0.67
CA LYS A 31 -10.23 8.34 -1.15
C LYS A 31 -10.21 7.07 -1.99
N VAL A 32 -11.11 6.14 -1.67
CA VAL A 32 -11.11 4.80 -2.27
C VAL A 32 -12.02 4.64 -3.47
N GLU A 33 -12.85 5.63 -3.77
CA GLU A 33 -13.79 5.56 -4.91
C GLU A 33 -13.05 5.32 -6.23
N ILE A 34 -11.92 6.02 -6.43
CA ILE A 34 -11.13 5.86 -7.66
C ILE A 34 -10.58 4.43 -7.81
N LEU A 35 -10.24 3.78 -6.72
CA LEU A 35 -9.78 2.38 -6.73
C LEU A 35 -10.91 1.44 -7.13
N ILE A 36 -12.11 1.64 -6.60
CA ILE A 36 -13.29 0.86 -6.97
C ILE A 36 -13.64 1.05 -8.44
N GLU A 37 -13.63 2.29 -8.91
CA GLU A 37 -13.87 2.60 -10.32
C GLU A 37 -12.82 1.95 -11.23
N ALA A 38 -11.55 1.97 -10.83
CA ALA A 38 -10.49 1.29 -11.57
C ALA A 38 -10.73 -0.23 -11.64
N ALA A 39 -11.16 -0.85 -10.54
CA ALA A 39 -11.48 -2.27 -10.51
C ALA A 39 -12.65 -2.62 -11.45
N ILE A 40 -13.67 -1.77 -11.50
CA ILE A 40 -14.79 -1.92 -12.44
C ILE A 40 -14.29 -1.91 -13.90
N LEU A 41 -13.39 -0.98 -14.23
CA LEU A 41 -12.80 -0.90 -15.57
C LEU A 41 -11.99 -2.16 -15.91
N ILE A 42 -11.17 -2.65 -14.99
CA ILE A 42 -10.37 -3.86 -15.19
C ILE A 42 -11.28 -5.07 -15.46
N ARG A 43 -12.35 -5.23 -14.69
CA ARG A 43 -13.31 -6.33 -14.86
C ARG A 43 -14.02 -6.33 -16.20
N LYS A 44 -14.24 -5.16 -16.79
CA LYS A 44 -14.87 -5.04 -18.10
C LYS A 44 -14.00 -5.54 -19.25
N ARG A 45 -12.68 -5.55 -19.08
CA ARG A 45 -11.73 -5.90 -20.14
C ARG A 45 -10.88 -7.14 -19.85
N SER A 46 -11.14 -7.82 -18.74
CA SER A 46 -10.42 -9.04 -18.37
C SER A 46 -11.37 -10.03 -17.72
N ALA A 47 -11.19 -11.31 -18.05
CA ALA A 47 -11.87 -12.41 -17.37
C ALA A 47 -11.22 -12.78 -16.03
N GLU A 48 -10.10 -12.15 -15.68
CA GLU A 48 -9.37 -12.43 -14.46
C GLU A 48 -10.16 -11.98 -13.23
N LYS A 49 -10.24 -12.86 -12.22
CA LYS A 49 -10.92 -12.54 -10.97
C LYS A 49 -10.04 -11.64 -10.11
N ILE A 50 -10.55 -10.47 -9.79
CA ILE A 50 -9.92 -9.53 -8.88
C ILE A 50 -10.85 -9.19 -7.73
N GLU A 51 -10.27 -8.89 -6.57
CA GLU A 51 -10.96 -8.44 -5.38
C GLU A 51 -10.30 -7.16 -4.89
N VAL A 52 -11.10 -6.20 -4.44
CA VAL A 52 -10.62 -4.99 -3.80
C VAL A 52 -10.76 -5.14 -2.29
N VAL A 53 -9.68 -4.90 -1.56
CA VAL A 53 -9.68 -4.95 -0.10
C VAL A 53 -9.39 -3.54 0.43
N ILE A 54 -10.38 -2.97 1.11
CA ILE A 54 -10.26 -1.68 1.80
C ILE A 54 -10.00 -1.99 3.27
N ALA A 55 -8.74 -1.96 3.65
CA ALA A 55 -8.28 -2.38 4.97
C ALA A 55 -8.04 -1.17 5.88
N GLY A 56 -8.92 -0.99 6.86
CA GLY A 56 -8.80 0.10 7.81
C GLY A 56 -10.13 0.80 8.10
N THR A 57 -10.01 1.99 8.65
CA THR A 57 -11.13 2.77 9.17
C THR A 57 -11.16 4.17 8.58
N ASP A 58 -12.19 4.93 8.94
CA ASP A 58 -12.27 6.36 8.60
C ASP A 58 -11.14 7.16 9.25
N SER A 59 -10.67 8.20 8.56
CA SER A 59 -9.90 9.25 9.19
C SER A 59 -10.75 9.93 10.26
N PRO A 60 -10.17 10.33 11.41
CA PRO A 60 -10.92 11.07 12.45
C PRO A 60 -11.63 12.33 11.94
N ASN A 61 -11.11 12.92 10.86
CA ASN A 61 -11.69 14.14 10.26
C ASN A 61 -12.88 13.86 9.34
N THR A 62 -13.12 12.61 8.97
CA THR A 62 -14.16 12.21 8.01
C THR A 62 -14.96 11.01 8.51
N PRO A 63 -15.61 11.12 9.69
CA PRO A 63 -16.41 10.00 10.19
C PRO A 63 -17.56 9.69 9.24
N GLY A 64 -17.79 8.38 8.99
CA GLY A 64 -18.82 7.91 8.08
C GLY A 64 -18.42 7.84 6.61
N TYR A 65 -17.18 8.21 6.26
CA TYR A 65 -16.72 8.20 4.87
C TYR A 65 -16.83 6.80 4.24
N LEU A 66 -16.27 5.77 4.89
CA LEU A 66 -16.31 4.42 4.34
C LEU A 66 -17.72 3.84 4.28
N ALA A 67 -18.57 4.14 5.25
CA ALA A 67 -19.98 3.74 5.21
C ALA A 67 -20.70 4.33 3.99
N GLY A 68 -20.40 5.57 3.64
CA GLY A 68 -20.93 6.23 2.44
C GLY A 68 -20.43 5.57 1.16
N VAL A 69 -19.16 5.22 1.09
CA VAL A 69 -18.57 4.48 -0.05
C VAL A 69 -19.22 3.11 -0.18
N GLN A 70 -19.37 2.41 0.93
CA GLN A 70 -19.98 1.09 0.97
C GLN A 70 -21.42 1.11 0.45
N GLU A 71 -22.20 2.10 0.83
CA GLU A 71 -23.57 2.28 0.34
C GLU A 71 -23.59 2.63 -1.16
N LYS A 72 -22.72 3.52 -1.61
CA LYS A 72 -22.63 3.95 -3.01
C LYS A 72 -22.30 2.77 -3.94
N TYR A 73 -21.45 1.86 -3.51
CA TYR A 73 -20.96 0.75 -4.33
C TYR A 73 -21.50 -0.62 -3.90
N LYS A 74 -22.61 -0.65 -3.19
CA LYS A 74 -23.19 -1.89 -2.64
C LYS A 74 -23.54 -2.95 -3.69
N GLU A 75 -23.80 -2.53 -4.93
CA GLU A 75 -24.09 -3.44 -6.04
C GLU A 75 -22.84 -3.98 -6.75
N VAL A 76 -21.68 -3.46 -6.40
CA VAL A 76 -20.39 -3.90 -6.98
C VAL A 76 -19.85 -5.04 -6.14
N GLU A 77 -19.74 -6.22 -6.75
CA GLU A 77 -19.22 -7.41 -6.09
C GLU A 77 -17.70 -7.37 -5.90
N GLY A 78 -17.20 -8.17 -4.96
CA GLY A 78 -15.77 -8.36 -4.78
C GLY A 78 -15.03 -7.16 -4.17
N ILE A 79 -15.73 -6.35 -3.38
CA ILE A 79 -15.14 -5.29 -2.58
C ILE A 79 -15.35 -5.61 -1.11
N ARG A 80 -14.25 -5.76 -0.38
CA ARG A 80 -14.28 -6.08 1.03
C ARG A 80 -13.77 -4.92 1.87
N PHE A 81 -14.58 -4.52 2.84
CA PHE A 81 -14.22 -3.52 3.85
C PHE A 81 -13.94 -4.25 5.16
N THR A 82 -12.70 -4.16 5.65
CA THR A 82 -12.29 -4.94 6.82
C THR A 82 -12.65 -4.29 8.15
N GLY A 83 -12.85 -2.97 8.16
CA GLY A 83 -12.85 -2.21 9.39
C GLY A 83 -11.45 -2.16 10.02
N TYR A 84 -11.37 -1.90 11.31
CA TYR A 84 -10.11 -1.86 12.03
C TYR A 84 -9.35 -3.18 11.90
N VAL A 85 -8.07 -3.09 11.52
CA VAL A 85 -7.18 -4.24 11.39
C VAL A 85 -6.29 -4.32 12.63
N GLU A 86 -6.43 -5.39 13.38
CA GLU A 86 -5.57 -5.65 14.54
C GLU A 86 -4.14 -5.96 14.09
N GLU A 87 -3.16 -5.64 14.92
CA GLU A 87 -1.74 -5.84 14.62
C GLU A 87 -1.41 -7.27 14.18
N LYS A 88 -2.02 -8.26 14.84
CA LYS A 88 -1.83 -9.68 14.50
C LYS A 88 -2.37 -10.08 13.11
N GLU A 89 -3.32 -9.32 12.58
CA GLU A 89 -3.95 -9.56 11.26
C GLU A 89 -3.17 -8.93 10.11
N VAL A 90 -2.33 -7.95 10.40
CA VAL A 90 -1.58 -7.20 9.38
C VAL A 90 -0.73 -8.10 8.48
N PRO A 91 0.07 -9.05 9.02
CA PRO A 91 0.84 -9.96 8.16
C PRO A 91 -0.03 -10.80 7.22
N VAL A 92 -1.19 -11.23 7.69
CA VAL A 92 -2.13 -12.05 6.88
C VAL A 92 -2.71 -11.22 5.74
N ILE A 93 -3.17 -10.02 6.03
CA ILE A 93 -3.77 -9.11 5.04
C ILE A 93 -2.75 -8.75 3.94
N PHE A 94 -1.54 -8.36 4.33
CA PHE A 94 -0.50 -8.08 3.35
C PHE A 94 -0.06 -9.34 2.59
N GLY A 95 0.07 -10.48 3.29
CA GLY A 95 0.44 -11.75 2.67
C GLY A 95 -0.53 -12.18 1.57
N ASN A 96 -1.80 -11.92 1.73
CA ASN A 96 -2.84 -12.31 0.79
C ASN A 96 -3.02 -11.34 -0.39
N CYS A 97 -2.52 -10.10 -0.30
CA CYS A 97 -2.70 -9.15 -1.39
C CYS A 97 -1.69 -9.36 -2.52
N THR A 98 -2.07 -8.98 -3.73
CA THR A 98 -1.22 -9.03 -4.92
C THR A 98 -0.49 -7.69 -5.10
N VAL A 99 -1.19 -6.59 -4.89
CA VAL A 99 -0.66 -5.24 -5.06
C VAL A 99 -1.28 -4.31 -4.01
N VAL A 100 -0.49 -3.38 -3.50
CA VAL A 100 -0.96 -2.33 -2.61
C VAL A 100 -1.14 -1.04 -3.41
N ALA A 101 -2.34 -0.49 -3.38
CA ALA A 101 -2.68 0.76 -4.07
C ALA A 101 -2.78 1.91 -3.08
N PHE A 102 -2.29 3.07 -3.51
CA PHE A 102 -2.31 4.31 -2.74
C PHE A 102 -3.24 5.31 -3.44
N PRO A 103 -4.56 5.25 -3.19
CA PRO A 103 -5.52 6.12 -3.89
C PRO A 103 -5.55 7.52 -3.27
N TYR A 104 -4.42 8.19 -3.26
CA TYR A 104 -4.24 9.49 -2.62
C TYR A 104 -4.38 10.62 -3.63
N THR A 105 -5.01 11.71 -3.22
CA THR A 105 -5.12 12.95 -4.00
C THR A 105 -4.08 13.99 -3.57
N SER A 106 -3.42 13.75 -2.44
CA SER A 106 -2.37 14.61 -1.90
C SER A 106 -1.47 13.77 -1.00
N THR A 107 -0.23 14.20 -0.81
CA THR A 107 0.72 13.54 0.09
C THR A 107 1.76 14.54 0.58
N THR A 108 2.25 14.34 1.81
CA THR A 108 3.32 15.14 2.40
C THR A 108 4.67 14.43 2.39
N GLY A 109 4.75 13.26 1.75
CA GLY A 109 5.99 12.46 1.67
C GLY A 109 5.71 10.98 1.51
N SER A 110 6.74 10.16 1.68
CA SER A 110 6.59 8.71 1.64
C SER A 110 5.76 8.23 2.83
N SER A 111 4.89 7.26 2.55
CA SER A 111 3.94 6.73 3.51
C SER A 111 4.57 5.60 4.34
N GLY A 112 4.21 5.51 5.63
CA GLY A 112 4.50 4.35 6.46
C GLY A 112 3.93 3.05 5.87
N VAL A 113 2.83 3.15 5.14
CA VAL A 113 2.23 2.01 4.43
C VAL A 113 3.13 1.54 3.27
N LEU A 114 3.84 2.45 2.60
CA LEU A 114 4.82 2.06 1.56
C LEU A 114 5.94 1.22 2.16
N HIS A 115 6.50 1.65 3.28
CA HIS A 115 7.52 0.89 4.01
C HIS A 115 6.98 -0.48 4.45
N GLN A 116 5.75 -0.51 4.94
CA GLN A 116 5.08 -1.73 5.37
C GLN A 116 4.85 -2.68 4.19
N ALA A 117 4.35 -2.16 3.05
CA ALA A 117 4.19 -2.95 1.83
C ALA A 117 5.52 -3.56 1.37
N GLY A 118 6.59 -2.78 1.42
CA GLY A 118 7.95 -3.27 1.11
C GLY A 118 8.38 -4.39 2.05
N SER A 119 8.14 -4.23 3.35
CA SER A 119 8.50 -5.25 4.36
C SER A 119 7.81 -6.59 4.12
N TYR A 120 6.62 -6.57 3.52
CA TYR A 120 5.89 -7.79 3.14
C TYR A 120 6.13 -8.22 1.69
N GLY A 121 7.08 -7.59 0.99
CA GLY A 121 7.44 -7.95 -0.37
C GLY A 121 6.31 -7.72 -1.37
N LYS A 122 5.71 -6.53 -1.36
CA LYS A 122 4.57 -6.21 -2.22
C LYS A 122 4.91 -5.18 -3.29
N ALA A 123 4.35 -5.39 -4.48
CA ALA A 123 4.30 -4.38 -5.52
C ALA A 123 3.30 -3.29 -5.13
N VAL A 124 3.55 -2.08 -5.57
CA VAL A 124 2.74 -0.91 -5.22
C VAL A 124 2.35 -0.10 -6.45
N VAL A 125 1.21 0.56 -6.36
CA VAL A 125 0.70 1.52 -7.34
C VAL A 125 0.45 2.83 -6.62
N MET A 126 1.08 3.91 -7.09
CA MET A 126 1.10 5.19 -6.40
C MET A 126 0.67 6.34 -7.30
N PRO A 127 0.08 7.40 -6.74
CA PRO A 127 -0.28 8.58 -7.52
C PRO A 127 0.96 9.37 -7.94
N ASP A 128 0.95 9.88 -9.16
CA ASP A 128 1.96 10.81 -9.64
C ASP A 128 1.65 12.21 -9.09
N LEU A 129 2.17 12.50 -7.92
CA LEU A 129 1.92 13.73 -7.16
C LEU A 129 3.23 14.44 -6.87
N GLY A 130 3.43 15.64 -7.46
CA GLY A 130 4.61 16.46 -7.20
C GLY A 130 5.91 15.66 -7.31
N ASP A 131 6.70 15.66 -6.25
CA ASP A 131 8.00 14.98 -6.19
C ASP A 131 7.91 13.55 -5.62
N LEU A 132 6.72 12.99 -5.46
CA LEU A 132 6.55 11.68 -4.82
C LEU A 132 7.33 10.58 -5.54
N ALA A 133 7.29 10.53 -6.87
CA ALA A 133 8.03 9.55 -7.66
C ALA A 133 9.53 9.63 -7.38
N LEU A 134 10.05 10.84 -7.30
CA LEU A 134 11.47 11.09 -7.00
C LEU A 134 11.84 10.66 -5.58
N LEU A 135 10.99 10.99 -4.59
CA LEU A 135 11.19 10.60 -3.19
C LEU A 135 11.18 9.08 -3.02
N VAL A 136 10.25 8.42 -3.68
CA VAL A 136 10.11 6.95 -3.66
C VAL A 136 11.37 6.30 -4.24
N GLU A 137 11.88 6.82 -5.36
CA GLU A 137 13.11 6.33 -5.99
C GLU A 137 14.32 6.57 -5.10
N GLU A 138 14.44 7.75 -4.49
CA GLU A 138 15.53 8.08 -3.56
C GLU A 138 15.56 7.16 -2.34
N GLU A 139 14.42 6.73 -1.85
CA GLU A 139 14.31 5.76 -0.77
C GLU A 139 14.53 4.31 -1.23
N GLY A 140 14.74 4.09 -2.52
CA GLY A 140 15.02 2.78 -3.11
C GLY A 140 13.78 1.97 -3.48
N TYR A 141 12.58 2.52 -3.33
CA TYR A 141 11.34 1.85 -3.71
C TYR A 141 11.04 1.99 -5.20
N LYS A 142 10.22 1.09 -5.69
CA LYS A 142 9.73 1.07 -7.06
C LYS A 142 8.23 0.78 -7.09
N GLY A 143 7.52 1.34 -8.07
CA GLY A 143 6.10 1.11 -8.26
C GLY A 143 5.66 1.55 -9.64
N GLU A 144 4.40 1.30 -9.95
CA GLU A 144 3.73 1.89 -11.09
C GLU A 144 3.00 3.16 -10.62
N PHE A 145 3.01 4.18 -11.45
CA PHE A 145 2.41 5.48 -11.12
C PHE A 145 1.19 5.76 -11.98
N PHE A 146 0.22 6.45 -11.41
CA PHE A 146 -1.02 6.80 -12.10
C PHE A 146 -1.37 8.27 -11.87
N ASN A 147 -2.13 8.85 -12.81
CA ASN A 147 -2.71 10.18 -12.65
C ASN A 147 -3.78 10.12 -11.54
N PRO A 148 -3.64 10.87 -10.44
CA PRO A 148 -4.53 10.79 -9.26
C PRO A 148 -5.99 11.14 -9.55
N GLU A 149 -6.29 11.79 -10.67
CA GLU A 149 -7.65 12.16 -11.07
C GLU A 149 -8.27 11.17 -12.08
N SER A 150 -7.56 10.10 -12.44
CA SER A 150 -7.96 9.19 -13.51
C SER A 150 -8.07 7.74 -13.04
N ALA A 151 -9.30 7.24 -12.95
CA ALA A 151 -9.55 5.81 -12.69
C ALA A 151 -8.97 4.93 -13.80
N GLU A 152 -9.02 5.39 -15.05
CA GLU A 152 -8.42 4.69 -16.19
C GLU A 152 -6.89 4.56 -16.04
N SER A 153 -6.21 5.64 -15.66
CA SER A 153 -4.77 5.63 -15.39
C SER A 153 -4.43 4.65 -14.25
N LEU A 154 -5.22 4.66 -13.17
CA LEU A 154 -5.05 3.73 -12.06
C LEU A 154 -5.27 2.28 -12.51
N ALA A 155 -6.30 2.02 -13.31
CA ALA A 155 -6.56 0.70 -13.87
C ALA A 155 -5.37 0.20 -14.69
N GLN A 156 -4.82 1.03 -15.57
CA GLN A 156 -3.65 0.70 -16.38
C GLN A 156 -2.42 0.38 -15.51
N ALA A 157 -2.18 1.17 -14.48
CA ALA A 157 -1.05 0.95 -13.55
C ALA A 157 -1.21 -0.39 -12.81
N ILE A 158 -2.40 -0.71 -12.34
CA ILE A 158 -2.70 -1.99 -11.70
C ILE A 158 -2.49 -3.15 -12.68
N GLU A 159 -2.98 -3.01 -13.91
CA GLU A 159 -2.86 -4.05 -14.95
C GLU A 159 -1.41 -4.36 -15.31
N LYS A 160 -0.52 -3.38 -15.27
CA LYS A 160 0.93 -3.59 -15.47
C LYS A 160 1.54 -4.51 -14.42
N ILE A 161 0.92 -4.64 -13.28
CA ILE A 161 1.36 -5.51 -12.18
C ILE A 161 0.62 -6.84 -12.24
N ILE A 162 -0.70 -6.84 -12.26
CA ILE A 162 -1.48 -8.08 -12.18
C ILE A 162 -1.43 -8.93 -13.43
N ASN A 163 -1.17 -8.33 -14.60
CA ASN A 163 -1.04 -9.02 -15.88
C ASN A 163 0.40 -9.35 -16.27
N ASN A 164 1.37 -8.96 -15.45
CA ASN A 164 2.79 -9.22 -15.68
C ASN A 164 3.46 -9.63 -14.37
N ASP A 165 3.52 -10.93 -14.14
CA ASP A 165 4.04 -11.47 -12.88
C ASP A 165 5.54 -11.19 -12.69
N ASP A 166 6.32 -11.18 -13.77
CA ASP A 166 7.73 -10.83 -13.70
C ASP A 166 7.94 -9.39 -13.25
N ASN A 167 7.15 -8.45 -13.79
CA ASN A 167 7.18 -7.05 -13.38
C ASN A 167 6.74 -6.90 -11.91
N ARG A 168 5.67 -7.58 -11.52
CA ARG A 168 5.21 -7.60 -10.13
C ARG A 168 6.30 -8.06 -9.17
N LYS A 169 6.94 -9.20 -9.47
CA LYS A 169 8.02 -9.77 -8.65
C LYS A 169 9.22 -8.84 -8.57
N ALA A 170 9.62 -8.25 -9.69
CA ALA A 170 10.75 -7.32 -9.72
C ALA A 170 10.52 -6.11 -8.81
N ILE A 171 9.33 -5.52 -8.87
CA ILE A 171 8.94 -4.41 -8.00
C ILE A 171 8.90 -4.86 -6.53
N ALA A 172 8.26 -5.99 -6.25
CA ALA A 172 8.12 -6.54 -4.91
C ALA A 172 9.48 -6.81 -4.24
N MET A 173 10.39 -7.41 -4.98
CA MET A 173 11.75 -7.72 -4.51
C MET A 173 12.56 -6.45 -4.24
N GLN A 174 12.46 -5.46 -5.12
CA GLN A 174 13.10 -4.15 -4.94
C GLN A 174 12.56 -3.46 -3.67
N ASN A 175 11.26 -3.50 -3.47
CA ASN A 175 10.61 -2.87 -2.31
C ASN A 175 10.98 -3.57 -0.99
N PHE A 176 11.08 -4.88 -1.01
CA PHE A 176 11.56 -5.63 0.16
C PHE A 176 13.00 -5.24 0.50
N LYS A 177 13.86 -5.14 -0.49
CA LYS A 177 15.25 -4.73 -0.31
C LYS A 177 15.35 -3.31 0.26
N ALA A 178 14.56 -2.37 -0.27
CA ALA A 178 14.51 -0.99 0.21
C ALA A 178 13.99 -0.90 1.65
N ALA A 179 12.92 -1.61 1.98
CA ALA A 179 12.35 -1.63 3.33
C ALA A 179 13.31 -2.26 4.34
N SER A 180 14.03 -3.30 3.96
CA SER A 180 15.02 -3.95 4.82
C SER A 180 16.19 -3.01 5.13
N ALA A 181 16.69 -2.30 4.12
CA ALA A 181 17.77 -1.32 4.30
C ALA A 181 17.33 -0.15 5.19
N LEU A 182 16.13 0.39 4.96
CA LEU A 182 15.58 1.50 5.73
C LEU A 182 15.29 1.10 7.18
N SER A 183 14.85 -0.11 7.43
CA SER A 183 14.64 -0.63 8.80
C SER A 183 15.93 -0.72 9.59
N MET A 184 17.02 -1.12 8.97
CA MET A 184 18.35 -1.14 9.57
C MET A 184 18.82 0.28 9.92
N ASP A 185 18.67 1.23 9.01
CA ASP A 185 19.03 2.63 9.22
C ASP A 185 18.18 3.25 10.36
N LYS A 186 16.88 2.99 10.38
CA LYS A 186 15.99 3.47 11.44
C LYS A 186 16.37 2.93 12.81
N ILE A 187 16.74 1.66 12.92
CA ILE A 187 17.20 1.07 14.17
C ILE A 187 18.47 1.78 14.64
N THR A 188 19.41 2.04 13.76
CA THR A 188 20.63 2.79 14.06
C THR A 188 20.30 4.21 14.52
N ASP A 189 19.46 4.93 13.81
CA ASP A 189 19.04 6.29 14.15
C ASP A 189 18.26 6.33 15.47
N MET A 190 17.38 5.38 15.74
CA MET A 190 16.67 5.26 17.01
C MET A 190 17.62 5.10 18.19
N TYR A 191 18.68 4.31 18.07
CA TYR A 191 19.69 4.19 19.10
C TYR A 191 20.46 5.50 19.30
N MET A 192 20.83 6.18 18.24
CA MET A 192 21.50 7.49 18.31
C MET A 192 20.59 8.55 18.95
N ASP A 193 19.33 8.63 18.53
CA ASP A 193 18.34 9.57 19.07
C ASP A 193 18.04 9.30 20.55
N THR A 194 17.98 8.04 20.95
CA THR A 194 17.81 7.66 22.37
C THR A 194 18.98 8.14 23.21
N PHE A 195 20.20 8.00 22.72
CA PHE A 195 21.40 8.54 23.39
C PHE A 195 21.35 10.06 23.49
N GLN A 196 21.03 10.76 22.42
CA GLN A 196 20.89 12.22 22.40
C GLN A 196 19.70 12.69 23.26
N GLY A 197 18.59 12.00 23.23
CA GLY A 197 17.41 12.27 24.05
C GLY A 197 17.70 12.16 25.55
N ILE A 198 18.49 11.18 25.98
CA ILE A 198 18.93 11.02 27.38
C ILE A 198 19.83 12.19 27.81
N ILE A 199 20.71 12.64 26.93
CA ILE A 199 21.59 13.77 27.18
C ILE A 199 20.79 15.09 27.28
N LEU A 200 19.79 15.29 26.44
CA LEU A 200 18.95 16.49 26.41
C LEU A 200 17.92 16.53 27.56
N SER A 201 17.46 15.40 28.05
CA SER A 201 16.50 15.36 29.15
C SER A 201 17.13 15.58 30.53
N LYS A 202 18.47 15.61 30.66
CA LYS A 202 19.20 15.89 31.88
C LYS A 202 19.63 17.36 32.07
N LYS A 203 19.17 18.25 31.18
CA LYS A 203 19.29 19.69 31.32
C LYS A 203 17.94 20.29 31.73
#